data_9ed1a4d825c2c31d8781f5d154083119
#
_entry.id   9ed1a4d825c2c31d8781f5d154083119
#
_cell.length_a   1.000
_cell.length_b   1.000
_cell.length_c   1.000
_cell.angle_alpha   90.00
_cell.angle_beta   90.00
_cell.angle_gamma   90.00
#
_symmetry.space_group_name_H-M   'P 1'
#
loop_
_entity.id
_entity.type
_entity.pdbx_description
1 polymer ?
#
loop_
_entity_poly.entity_id
_entity_poly.type
_entity_poly.pdbx_seq_one_letter_code
_entity_poly.pdbx_strand_id
1 'polypeptide(L)'
;MDPKKEPEDEKAATAAAVEVAENAKWGNRMFLQLGQKLGTVEQTKLEPRFERNIEKLISYHNIIYKMVDHIELQVQVNPKVLAKKKVCSEPGRNQWEVLGGWFYWLGTNQYTGAHSNILSMYSQMCGKICAKETLIQKRTRSNLIKNMRVYISDDSENLNQCVADLKLLLHSMDEARHQLKSAQTLSVLNEKGAIYQRFVNAFNHTANEIQASIDEVTTLATLHQRELLKFSREVSVYNDSVYNSLFEVNNRLGYRYTVKKG
;
A
#
# COMPACT_ATOMS: atom_id res chain seq x y z
N MET A 1 -35.92 -12.50 9.42
CA MET A 1 -34.71 -13.22 8.95
C MET A 1 -33.60 -12.19 8.84
N ASP A 2 -32.60 -12.32 9.68
CA ASP A 2 -31.55 -11.30 9.86
C ASP A 2 -30.45 -11.58 8.84
N PRO A 3 -30.18 -10.68 7.84
CA PRO A 3 -29.25 -10.97 6.75
C PRO A 3 -27.77 -10.87 7.14
N LYS A 4 -27.46 -10.72 8.44
CA LYS A 4 -26.08 -10.53 8.95
C LYS A 4 -25.42 -11.79 9.53
N LYS A 5 -26.10 -12.93 9.58
CA LYS A 5 -25.59 -14.14 10.23
C LYS A 5 -24.93 -15.16 9.27
N GLU A 6 -25.22 -15.06 7.96
CA GLU A 6 -24.65 -15.99 6.96
C GLU A 6 -23.15 -15.84 6.69
N PRO A 7 -22.52 -14.63 6.71
CA PRO A 7 -21.10 -14.51 6.34
C PRO A 7 -20.10 -15.01 7.40
N GLU A 8 -20.46 -15.06 8.67
CA GLU A 8 -19.55 -15.53 9.74
C GLU A 8 -19.40 -17.06 9.74
N ASP A 9 -20.50 -17.79 9.52
CA ASP A 9 -20.48 -19.26 9.47
C ASP A 9 -19.73 -19.78 8.23
N GLU A 10 -19.82 -19.07 7.11
CA GLU A 10 -19.13 -19.44 5.86
C GLU A 10 -17.62 -19.18 5.94
N LYS A 11 -17.20 -18.08 6.57
CA LYS A 11 -15.79 -17.79 6.87
C LYS A 11 -15.19 -18.81 7.85
N ALA A 12 -15.93 -19.18 8.88
CA ALA A 12 -15.48 -20.19 9.83
C ALA A 12 -15.33 -21.58 9.16
N ALA A 13 -16.26 -21.95 8.29
CA ALA A 13 -16.19 -23.19 7.52
C ALA A 13 -15.01 -23.20 6.54
N THR A 14 -14.71 -22.07 5.91
CA THR A 14 -13.55 -21.90 4.99
C THR A 14 -12.24 -22.00 5.76
N ALA A 15 -12.11 -21.31 6.90
CA ALA A 15 -10.93 -21.39 7.77
C ALA A 15 -10.67 -22.83 8.25
N ALA A 16 -11.72 -23.56 8.66
CA ALA A 16 -11.61 -24.96 9.04
C ALA A 16 -11.18 -25.85 7.86
N ALA A 17 -11.63 -25.58 6.64
CA ALA A 17 -11.22 -26.32 5.46
C ALA A 17 -9.75 -26.05 5.08
N VAL A 18 -9.30 -24.82 5.22
CA VAL A 18 -7.88 -24.44 5.02
C VAL A 18 -6.99 -25.12 6.06
N GLU A 19 -7.37 -25.12 7.34
CA GLU A 19 -6.63 -25.82 8.41
C GLU A 19 -6.52 -27.33 8.14
N VAL A 20 -7.59 -27.97 7.70
CA VAL A 20 -7.57 -29.39 7.29
C VAL A 20 -6.64 -29.59 6.08
N ALA A 21 -6.65 -28.66 5.11
CA ALA A 21 -5.79 -28.72 3.95
C ALA A 21 -4.30 -28.56 4.30
N GLU A 22 -3.97 -27.66 5.25
CA GLU A 22 -2.60 -27.47 5.74
C GLU A 22 -2.08 -28.70 6.45
N ASN A 23 -2.90 -29.36 7.28
CA ASN A 23 -2.57 -30.56 8.02
C ASN A 23 -2.55 -31.85 7.20
N ALA A 24 -2.92 -31.81 5.90
CA ALA A 24 -2.86 -32.97 5.04
C ALA A 24 -1.43 -33.51 4.90
N LYS A 25 -1.25 -34.83 5.08
CA LYS A 25 0.06 -35.49 5.16
C LYS A 25 0.91 -35.18 3.92
N TRP A 26 2.10 -34.65 4.14
CA TRP A 26 3.09 -34.24 3.11
C TRP A 26 3.37 -35.33 2.07
N GLY A 27 3.36 -36.61 2.46
CA GLY A 27 3.56 -37.75 1.55
C GLY A 27 2.48 -37.85 0.46
N ASN A 28 1.21 -37.61 0.77
CA ASN A 28 0.12 -37.65 -0.19
C ASN A 28 0.26 -36.53 -1.24
N ARG A 29 0.69 -35.33 -0.82
CA ARG A 29 0.93 -34.20 -1.72
C ARG A 29 2.03 -34.51 -2.75
N MET A 30 3.10 -35.17 -2.35
CA MET A 30 4.20 -35.54 -3.24
C MET A 30 3.78 -36.57 -4.28
N PHE A 31 3.00 -37.57 -3.91
CA PHE A 31 2.45 -38.57 -4.84
C PHE A 31 1.48 -37.93 -5.84
N LEU A 32 0.64 -37.02 -5.41
CA LEU A 32 -0.27 -36.30 -6.30
C LEU A 32 0.46 -35.39 -7.28
N GLN A 33 1.48 -34.66 -6.83
CA GLN A 33 2.32 -33.84 -7.72
C GLN A 33 3.04 -34.67 -8.76
N LEU A 34 3.53 -35.86 -8.41
CA LEU A 34 4.11 -36.82 -9.35
C LEU A 34 3.06 -37.33 -10.32
N GLY A 35 1.87 -37.72 -9.85
CA GLY A 35 0.76 -38.16 -10.68
C GLY A 35 0.24 -37.07 -11.64
N GLN A 36 0.20 -35.84 -11.21
CA GLN A 36 -0.13 -34.67 -12.03
C GLN A 36 0.93 -34.44 -13.13
N LYS A 37 2.22 -34.51 -12.78
CA LYS A 37 3.32 -34.39 -13.75
C LYS A 37 3.34 -35.54 -14.77
N LEU A 38 2.93 -36.72 -14.37
CA LEU A 38 2.82 -37.90 -15.24
C LEU A 38 1.50 -37.96 -16.02
N GLY A 39 0.59 -37.00 -15.83
CA GLY A 39 -0.71 -36.95 -16.50
C GLY A 39 -1.71 -38.01 -16.03
N THR A 40 -1.43 -38.71 -14.92
CA THR A 40 -2.33 -39.75 -14.35
C THR A 40 -3.40 -39.16 -13.42
N VAL A 41 -3.20 -37.92 -12.93
CA VAL A 41 -4.15 -37.19 -12.11
C VAL A 41 -4.56 -35.92 -12.84
N GLU A 42 -5.85 -35.72 -13.00
CA GLU A 42 -6.45 -34.54 -13.61
C GLU A 42 -6.28 -33.33 -12.69
N GLN A 43 -5.64 -32.30 -13.17
CA GLN A 43 -5.44 -31.05 -12.44
C GLN A 43 -6.49 -30.01 -12.83
N THR A 44 -7.18 -29.45 -11.85
CA THR A 44 -8.05 -28.30 -12.05
C THR A 44 -7.20 -27.06 -12.30
N LYS A 45 -7.51 -26.32 -13.35
CA LYS A 45 -6.86 -25.04 -13.67
C LYS A 45 -7.82 -23.91 -13.42
N LEU A 46 -7.30 -22.82 -12.88
CA LEU A 46 -8.04 -21.57 -12.79
C LEU A 46 -8.32 -21.05 -14.19
N GLU A 47 -9.41 -20.32 -14.36
CA GLU A 47 -9.67 -19.62 -15.61
C GLU A 47 -8.53 -18.64 -15.90
N PRO A 48 -7.92 -18.64 -17.09
CA PRO A 48 -6.76 -17.80 -17.42
C PRO A 48 -7.01 -16.30 -17.27
N ARG A 49 -8.28 -15.86 -17.38
CA ARG A 49 -8.67 -14.48 -17.15
C ARG A 49 -8.64 -14.14 -15.66
N PHE A 50 -9.15 -15.01 -14.82
CA PHE A 50 -9.15 -14.83 -13.36
C PHE A 50 -7.72 -14.80 -12.81
N GLU A 51 -6.85 -15.73 -13.24
CA GLU A 51 -5.45 -15.78 -12.86
C GLU A 51 -4.71 -14.49 -13.23
N ARG A 52 -4.86 -13.99 -14.47
CA ARG A 52 -4.29 -12.71 -14.90
C ARG A 52 -4.82 -11.51 -14.08
N ASN A 53 -6.07 -11.54 -13.66
CA ASN A 53 -6.64 -10.47 -12.84
C ASN A 53 -6.06 -10.50 -11.43
N ILE A 54 -5.83 -11.67 -10.84
CA ILE A 54 -5.10 -11.81 -9.56
C ILE A 54 -3.69 -11.22 -9.67
N GLU A 55 -2.95 -11.57 -10.73
CA GLU A 55 -1.60 -11.03 -10.95
C GLU A 55 -1.60 -9.50 -11.08
N LYS A 56 -2.58 -8.93 -11.79
CA LYS A 56 -2.74 -7.48 -11.89
C LYS A 56 -3.05 -6.84 -10.56
N LEU A 57 -3.91 -7.44 -9.75
CA LEU A 57 -4.27 -6.94 -8.43
C LEU A 57 -3.05 -6.94 -7.50
N ILE A 58 -2.28 -8.04 -7.44
CA ILE A 58 -1.04 -8.13 -6.68
C ILE A 58 -0.01 -7.08 -7.16
N SER A 59 0.13 -6.92 -8.48
CA SER A 59 1.02 -5.92 -9.06
C SER A 59 0.60 -4.51 -8.68
N TYR A 60 -0.69 -4.21 -8.68
CA TYR A 60 -1.24 -2.92 -8.26
C TYR A 60 -0.88 -2.62 -6.80
N HIS A 61 -1.09 -3.56 -5.88
CA HIS A 61 -0.71 -3.42 -4.46
C HIS A 61 0.78 -3.11 -4.29
N ASN A 62 1.63 -3.87 -4.98
CA ASN A 62 3.08 -3.67 -4.94
C ASN A 62 3.52 -2.29 -5.46
N ILE A 63 2.84 -1.78 -6.49
CA ILE A 63 3.10 -0.44 -7.04
C ILE A 63 2.68 0.64 -6.03
N ILE A 64 1.47 0.53 -5.46
CA ILE A 64 0.99 1.48 -4.45
C ILE A 64 1.92 1.51 -3.25
N TYR A 65 2.37 0.35 -2.76
CA TYR A 65 3.34 0.27 -1.66
C TYR A 65 4.62 1.09 -1.96
N LYS A 66 5.26 0.82 -3.10
CA LYS A 66 6.49 1.53 -3.52
C LYS A 66 6.25 3.02 -3.71
N MET A 67 5.09 3.38 -4.29
CA MET A 67 4.74 4.77 -4.54
C MET A 67 4.59 5.56 -3.25
N VAL A 68 3.97 4.99 -2.21
CA VAL A 68 3.84 5.65 -0.90
C VAL A 68 5.20 5.88 -0.26
N ASP A 69 6.11 4.90 -0.33
CA ASP A 69 7.47 5.06 0.18
C ASP A 69 8.21 6.21 -0.51
N HIS A 70 8.09 6.31 -1.83
CA HIS A 70 8.71 7.41 -2.59
C HIS A 70 8.06 8.77 -2.30
N ILE A 71 6.75 8.83 -2.07
CA ILE A 71 6.07 10.07 -1.67
C ILE A 71 6.56 10.51 -0.27
N GLU A 72 6.72 9.59 0.67
CA GLU A 72 7.29 9.90 1.98
C GLU A 72 8.70 10.50 1.86
N LEU A 73 9.55 9.91 1.01
CA LEU A 73 10.90 10.42 0.73
C LEU A 73 10.90 11.80 0.07
N GLN A 74 9.95 12.08 -0.82
CA GLN A 74 9.80 13.39 -1.48
C GLN A 74 9.37 14.48 -0.50
N VAL A 75 8.49 14.15 0.41
CA VAL A 75 7.93 15.10 1.38
C VAL A 75 8.88 15.34 2.56
N GLN A 76 9.66 14.32 2.95
CA GLN A 76 10.62 14.39 4.04
C GLN A 76 12.00 13.94 3.59
N VAL A 77 12.86 14.91 3.29
CA VAL A 77 14.24 14.65 2.85
C VAL A 77 15.19 14.25 4.00
N ASN A 78 14.78 14.38 5.26
CA ASN A 78 15.64 14.03 6.40
C ASN A 78 15.49 12.55 6.77
N PRO A 79 16.49 11.69 6.48
CA PRO A 79 16.40 10.26 6.73
C PRO A 79 16.27 9.91 8.22
N LYS A 80 16.79 10.76 9.12
CA LYS A 80 16.65 10.57 10.57
C LYS A 80 15.21 10.77 11.05
N VAL A 81 14.43 11.58 10.36
CA VAL A 81 13.00 11.78 10.66
C VAL A 81 12.19 10.60 10.14
N LEU A 82 12.47 10.14 8.92
CA LEU A 82 11.83 8.98 8.31
C LEU A 82 12.10 7.69 9.09
N ALA A 83 13.34 7.49 9.56
CA ALA A 83 13.71 6.32 10.38
C ALA A 83 12.87 6.23 11.67
N LYS A 84 12.38 7.36 12.19
CA LYS A 84 11.43 7.41 13.31
C LYS A 84 9.97 7.26 12.90
N LYS A 85 9.70 6.91 11.65
CA LYS A 85 8.34 6.87 11.06
C LYS A 85 7.58 8.20 11.20
N LYS A 86 8.31 9.34 11.20
CA LYS A 86 7.75 10.69 11.24
C LYS A 86 7.89 11.34 9.86
N VAL A 87 6.91 12.13 9.46
CA VAL A 87 6.95 12.89 8.20
C VAL A 87 7.34 14.35 8.45
N CYS A 88 7.11 14.86 9.66
CA CYS A 88 7.49 16.22 10.05
C CYS A 88 8.70 16.20 10.99
N SER A 89 9.60 17.15 10.79
CA SER A 89 10.69 17.40 11.71
C SER A 89 10.15 17.91 13.05
N GLU A 90 10.86 17.62 14.14
CA GLU A 90 10.61 18.24 15.43
C GLU A 90 10.94 19.75 15.36
N PRO A 91 10.31 20.59 16.16
CA PRO A 91 10.65 22.01 16.25
C PRO A 91 12.16 22.20 16.50
N GLY A 92 12.78 23.14 15.82
CA GLY A 92 14.23 23.37 15.88
C GLY A 92 15.08 22.33 15.11
N ARG A 93 14.49 21.38 14.39
CA ARG A 93 15.20 20.35 13.63
C ARG A 93 14.99 20.44 12.11
N ASN A 94 14.10 21.31 11.66
CA ASN A 94 13.94 21.57 10.22
C ASN A 94 15.15 22.34 9.68
N GLN A 95 15.64 21.99 8.49
CA GLN A 95 16.84 22.61 7.91
C GLN A 95 16.66 24.13 7.66
N TRP A 96 15.47 24.54 7.21
CA TRP A 96 15.15 25.96 7.05
C TRP A 96 15.09 26.72 8.38
N GLU A 97 14.56 26.09 9.42
CA GLU A 97 14.50 26.67 10.75
C GLU A 97 15.90 26.86 11.34
N VAL A 98 16.77 25.85 11.19
CA VAL A 98 18.17 25.92 11.62
C VAL A 98 18.92 27.02 10.86
N LEU A 99 18.78 27.07 9.53
CA LEU A 99 19.41 28.08 8.70
C LEU A 99 18.92 29.51 9.06
N GLY A 100 17.63 29.67 9.25
CA GLY A 100 17.02 30.93 9.69
C GLY A 100 17.53 31.38 11.06
N GLY A 101 17.74 30.44 11.98
CA GLY A 101 18.35 30.69 13.28
C GLY A 101 19.80 31.21 13.16
N TRP A 102 20.61 30.66 12.26
CA TRP A 102 21.96 31.17 12.01
C TRP A 102 21.96 32.57 11.41
N PHE A 103 21.08 32.85 10.44
CA PHE A 103 20.94 34.21 9.90
C PHE A 103 20.52 35.23 10.99
N TYR A 104 19.58 34.84 11.84
CA TYR A 104 19.17 35.67 12.95
C TYR A 104 20.31 35.95 13.93
N TRP A 105 21.05 34.91 14.33
CA TRP A 105 22.17 35.02 15.25
C TRP A 105 23.29 35.93 14.68
N LEU A 106 23.67 35.76 13.43
CA LEU A 106 24.67 36.61 12.75
C LEU A 106 24.20 38.04 12.68
N GLY A 107 22.95 38.30 12.33
CA GLY A 107 22.37 39.63 12.21
C GLY A 107 22.29 40.38 13.53
N THR A 108 22.13 39.66 14.66
CA THR A 108 22.02 40.26 15.96
C THR A 108 23.34 40.41 16.69
N ASN A 109 24.33 39.52 16.44
CA ASN A 109 25.57 39.47 17.25
C ASN A 109 26.81 39.92 16.50
N GLN A 110 26.84 39.88 15.18
CA GLN A 110 28.05 40.12 14.39
C GLN A 110 27.95 41.33 13.44
N TYR A 111 26.74 41.71 13.05
CA TYR A 111 26.52 42.74 12.05
C TYR A 111 25.59 43.82 12.57
N THR A 112 25.71 45.04 12.03
CA THR A 112 24.89 46.18 12.32
C THR A 112 24.39 46.87 11.04
N GLY A 113 23.36 47.68 11.14
CA GLY A 113 22.82 48.49 10.05
C GLY A 113 22.26 47.68 8.90
N ALA A 114 22.66 47.98 7.68
CA ALA A 114 22.13 47.35 6.46
C ALA A 114 22.35 45.84 6.41
N HIS A 115 23.50 45.34 6.84
CA HIS A 115 23.81 43.90 6.84
C HIS A 115 22.94 43.11 7.84
N SER A 116 22.71 43.68 9.06
CA SER A 116 21.80 43.09 10.04
C SER A 116 20.37 42.98 9.47
N ASN A 117 19.89 44.03 8.78
CA ASN A 117 18.57 44.02 8.13
C ASN A 117 18.46 42.94 7.04
N ILE A 118 19.49 42.81 6.22
CA ILE A 118 19.54 41.74 5.18
C ILE A 118 19.42 40.35 5.81
N LEU A 119 20.21 40.06 6.83
CA LEU A 119 20.22 38.78 7.52
C LEU A 119 18.87 38.50 8.22
N SER A 120 18.25 39.55 8.79
CA SER A 120 16.90 39.44 9.35
C SER A 120 15.87 39.05 8.28
N MET A 121 15.95 39.62 7.07
CA MET A 121 15.06 39.28 5.96
C MET A 121 15.24 37.79 5.53
N TYR A 122 16.49 37.32 5.43
CA TYR A 122 16.75 35.90 5.15
C TYR A 122 16.23 34.98 6.26
N SER A 123 16.39 35.34 7.53
CA SER A 123 15.84 34.60 8.65
C SER A 123 14.32 34.46 8.56
N GLN A 124 13.62 35.58 8.31
CA GLN A 124 12.17 35.59 8.14
C GLN A 124 11.71 34.73 6.93
N MET A 125 12.43 34.80 5.81
CA MET A 125 12.18 33.98 4.64
C MET A 125 12.30 32.49 4.97
N CYS A 126 13.36 32.08 5.67
CA CYS A 126 13.53 30.70 6.11
C CYS A 126 12.38 30.24 6.99
N GLY A 127 11.91 31.08 7.91
CA GLY A 127 10.73 30.80 8.75
C GLY A 127 9.45 30.58 7.93
N LYS A 128 9.21 31.43 6.92
CA LYS A 128 8.07 31.27 6.00
C LYS A 128 8.13 29.94 5.24
N ILE A 129 9.30 29.58 4.69
CA ILE A 129 9.50 28.33 3.95
C ILE A 129 9.31 27.12 4.88
N CYS A 130 9.92 27.15 6.07
CA CYS A 130 9.75 26.10 7.08
C CYS A 130 8.28 25.85 7.43
N ALA A 131 7.51 26.92 7.65
CA ALA A 131 6.08 26.82 7.95
C ALA A 131 5.29 26.15 6.80
N LYS A 132 5.61 26.49 5.54
CA LYS A 132 4.97 25.88 4.37
C LYS A 132 5.37 24.42 4.17
N GLU A 133 6.64 24.09 4.38
CA GLU A 133 7.12 22.70 4.33
C GLU A 133 6.44 21.84 5.40
N THR A 134 6.37 22.33 6.63
CA THR A 134 5.66 21.62 7.70
C THR A 134 4.17 21.42 7.39
N LEU A 135 3.54 22.39 6.74
CA LEU A 135 2.14 22.29 6.34
C LEU A 135 1.91 21.20 5.29
N ILE A 136 2.72 21.17 4.22
CA ILE A 136 2.60 20.14 3.19
C ILE A 136 2.90 18.75 3.76
N GLN A 137 3.92 18.61 4.62
CA GLN A 137 4.25 17.36 5.29
C GLN A 137 3.07 16.83 6.11
N LYS A 138 2.44 17.68 6.94
CA LYS A 138 1.26 17.29 7.73
C LYS A 138 0.08 16.89 6.87
N ARG A 139 -0.23 17.66 5.82
CA ARG A 139 -1.36 17.38 4.92
C ARG A 139 -1.15 16.10 4.13
N THR A 140 0.03 15.91 3.57
CA THR A 140 0.36 14.68 2.83
C THR A 140 0.23 13.46 3.72
N ARG A 141 0.74 13.53 4.97
CA ARG A 141 0.63 12.44 5.92
C ARG A 141 -0.82 12.11 6.27
N SER A 142 -1.63 13.12 6.60
CA SER A 142 -3.00 12.89 7.07
C SER A 142 -3.95 12.42 5.97
N ASN A 143 -3.76 12.89 4.75
CA ASN A 143 -4.72 12.66 3.67
C ASN A 143 -4.29 11.53 2.73
N LEU A 144 -3.05 11.56 2.24
CA LEU A 144 -2.58 10.61 1.23
C LEU A 144 -1.93 9.37 1.87
N ILE A 145 -0.86 9.60 2.65
CA ILE A 145 -0.02 8.51 3.19
C ILE A 145 -0.85 7.61 4.11
N LYS A 146 -1.61 8.19 5.03
CA LYS A 146 -2.42 7.42 5.98
C LYS A 146 -3.43 6.52 5.25
N ASN A 147 -4.17 7.07 4.30
CA ASN A 147 -5.20 6.31 3.58
C ASN A 147 -4.58 5.19 2.74
N MET A 148 -3.49 5.47 2.03
CA MET A 148 -2.80 4.46 1.25
C MET A 148 -2.11 3.39 2.12
N ARG A 149 -1.58 3.75 3.30
CA ARG A 149 -0.98 2.78 4.23
C ARG A 149 -2.02 1.85 4.85
N VAL A 150 -3.21 2.35 5.19
CA VAL A 150 -4.33 1.52 5.65
C VAL A 150 -4.70 0.50 4.57
N TYR A 151 -4.90 0.95 3.34
CA TYR A 151 -5.17 0.06 2.21
C TYR A 151 -4.07 -1.01 2.02
N ILE A 152 -2.79 -0.63 2.14
CA ILE A 152 -1.67 -1.57 1.98
C ILE A 152 -1.64 -2.60 3.12
N SER A 153 -1.84 -2.18 4.38
CA SER A 153 -1.73 -3.09 5.54
C SER A 153 -2.89 -4.08 5.59
N ASP A 154 -4.11 -3.60 5.40
CA ASP A 154 -5.28 -4.39 5.67
C ASP A 154 -5.68 -5.25 4.45
N ASP A 155 -5.64 -4.66 3.25
CA ASP A 155 -6.12 -5.36 2.04
C ASP A 155 -5.02 -6.22 1.38
N SER A 156 -3.75 -5.79 1.43
CA SER A 156 -2.66 -6.51 0.76
C SER A 156 -2.28 -7.81 1.48
N GLU A 157 -2.22 -7.80 2.81
CA GLU A 157 -1.89 -9.00 3.59
C GLU A 157 -3.01 -10.03 3.46
N ASN A 158 -4.26 -9.57 3.58
CA ASN A 158 -5.44 -10.42 3.40
C ASN A 158 -5.51 -11.03 1.99
N LEU A 159 -5.26 -10.23 0.94
CA LEU A 159 -5.24 -10.72 -0.44
C LEU A 159 -4.17 -11.81 -0.66
N ASN A 160 -2.96 -11.60 -0.16
CA ASN A 160 -1.88 -12.58 -0.30
C ASN A 160 -2.24 -13.91 0.39
N GLN A 161 -2.87 -13.83 1.57
CA GLN A 161 -3.37 -15.00 2.27
C GLN A 161 -4.48 -15.70 1.49
N CYS A 162 -5.49 -14.97 1.02
CA CYS A 162 -6.57 -15.53 0.19
C CYS A 162 -6.05 -16.21 -1.07
N VAL A 163 -5.03 -15.66 -1.74
CA VAL A 163 -4.43 -16.28 -2.93
C VAL A 163 -3.65 -17.54 -2.57
N ALA A 164 -2.96 -17.58 -1.44
CA ALA A 164 -2.29 -18.77 -0.94
C ALA A 164 -3.30 -19.87 -0.60
N ASP A 165 -4.37 -19.51 0.11
CA ASP A 165 -5.46 -20.42 0.49
C ASP A 165 -6.20 -20.96 -0.74
N LEU A 166 -6.46 -20.12 -1.74
CA LEU A 166 -7.08 -20.55 -3.00
C LEU A 166 -6.27 -21.67 -3.69
N LYS A 167 -4.94 -21.50 -3.74
CA LYS A 167 -4.05 -22.51 -4.34
C LYS A 167 -4.02 -23.79 -3.53
N LEU A 168 -4.02 -23.67 -2.20
CA LEU A 168 -4.06 -24.81 -1.29
C LEU A 168 -5.39 -25.57 -1.42
N LEU A 169 -6.50 -24.87 -1.43
CA LEU A 169 -7.85 -25.44 -1.58
C LEU A 169 -8.03 -26.11 -2.94
N LEU A 170 -7.53 -25.49 -4.02
CA LEU A 170 -7.54 -26.10 -5.36
C LEU A 170 -6.84 -27.46 -5.36
N HIS A 171 -5.65 -27.52 -4.75
CA HIS A 171 -4.89 -28.77 -4.66
C HIS A 171 -5.60 -29.82 -3.81
N SER A 172 -6.15 -29.42 -2.66
CA SER A 172 -6.88 -30.32 -1.76
C SER A 172 -8.19 -30.81 -2.36
N MET A 173 -8.84 -29.98 -3.16
CA MET A 173 -10.04 -30.36 -3.94
C MET A 173 -9.69 -31.44 -4.98
N ASP A 174 -8.57 -31.28 -5.71
CA ASP A 174 -8.12 -32.28 -6.68
C ASP A 174 -7.75 -33.61 -6.01
N GLU A 175 -7.11 -33.57 -4.85
CA GLU A 175 -6.80 -34.73 -4.02
C GLU A 175 -8.07 -35.44 -3.58
N ALA A 176 -9.02 -34.70 -2.99
CA ALA A 176 -10.28 -35.25 -2.53
C ALA A 176 -11.10 -35.87 -3.70
N ARG A 177 -11.08 -35.23 -4.89
CA ARG A 177 -11.69 -35.77 -6.10
C ARG A 177 -11.05 -37.09 -6.54
N HIS A 178 -9.73 -37.20 -6.49
CA HIS A 178 -9.02 -38.43 -6.80
C HIS A 178 -9.35 -39.55 -5.83
N GLN A 179 -9.39 -39.23 -4.52
CA GLN A 179 -9.79 -40.18 -3.49
C GLN A 179 -11.24 -40.61 -3.63
N LEU A 180 -12.14 -39.72 -4.02
CA LEU A 180 -13.54 -40.03 -4.29
C LEU A 180 -13.70 -41.01 -5.45
N LYS A 181 -12.96 -40.81 -6.57
CA LYS A 181 -12.96 -41.74 -7.72
C LYS A 181 -12.47 -43.14 -7.34
N SER A 182 -11.66 -43.28 -6.30
CA SER A 182 -11.11 -44.56 -5.83
C SER A 182 -11.98 -45.28 -4.78
N ALA A 183 -13.13 -44.72 -4.38
CA ALA A 183 -14.02 -45.27 -3.37
C ALA A 183 -14.76 -46.51 -3.91
N GLN A 184 -14.71 -47.63 -3.15
CA GLN A 184 -15.32 -48.92 -3.56
C GLN A 184 -16.62 -49.24 -2.86
N THR A 185 -16.95 -48.55 -1.75
CA THR A 185 -18.14 -48.75 -0.96
C THR A 185 -18.97 -47.47 -0.82
N LEU A 186 -20.29 -47.62 -0.68
CA LEU A 186 -21.21 -46.49 -0.55
C LEU A 186 -20.91 -45.63 0.69
N SER A 187 -20.52 -46.25 1.82
CA SER A 187 -20.14 -45.52 3.04
C SER A 187 -18.93 -44.64 2.84
N VAL A 188 -17.87 -45.20 2.22
CA VAL A 188 -16.63 -44.46 1.91
C VAL A 188 -16.89 -43.40 0.84
N LEU A 189 -17.79 -43.66 -0.12
CA LEU A 189 -18.19 -42.69 -1.13
C LEU A 189 -18.87 -41.47 -0.49
N ASN A 190 -19.80 -41.68 0.46
CA ASN A 190 -20.47 -40.59 1.15
C ASN A 190 -19.54 -39.76 2.03
N GLU A 191 -18.62 -40.40 2.76
CA GLU A 191 -17.63 -39.71 3.60
C GLU A 191 -16.68 -38.85 2.75
N LYS A 192 -16.07 -39.42 1.72
CA LYS A 192 -15.17 -38.71 0.81
C LYS A 192 -15.89 -37.65 -0.01
N GLY A 193 -17.17 -37.90 -0.37
CA GLY A 193 -18.02 -36.92 -1.04
C GLY A 193 -18.27 -35.69 -0.17
N ALA A 194 -18.51 -35.88 1.12
CA ALA A 194 -18.68 -34.76 2.06
C ALA A 194 -17.37 -33.94 2.21
N ILE A 195 -16.22 -34.60 2.22
CA ILE A 195 -14.91 -33.91 2.27
C ILE A 195 -14.67 -33.12 0.98
N TYR A 196 -14.89 -33.72 -0.17
CA TYR A 196 -14.78 -33.02 -1.46
C TYR A 196 -15.69 -31.80 -1.53
N GLN A 197 -16.96 -31.92 -1.09
CA GLN A 197 -17.91 -30.82 -1.11
C GLN A 197 -17.47 -29.66 -0.21
N ARG A 198 -16.88 -29.96 0.96
CA ARG A 198 -16.30 -28.92 1.83
C ARG A 198 -15.20 -28.13 1.13
N PHE A 199 -14.27 -28.80 0.45
CA PHE A 199 -13.21 -28.11 -0.29
C PHE A 199 -13.76 -27.31 -1.47
N VAL A 200 -14.77 -27.81 -2.19
CA VAL A 200 -15.43 -27.06 -3.27
C VAL A 200 -16.11 -25.80 -2.72
N ASN A 201 -16.82 -25.89 -1.62
CA ASN A 201 -17.48 -24.74 -1.00
C ASN A 201 -16.45 -23.69 -0.52
N ALA A 202 -15.39 -24.14 0.17
CA ALA A 202 -14.34 -23.25 0.64
C ALA A 202 -13.60 -22.58 -0.54
N PHE A 203 -13.29 -23.34 -1.59
CA PHE A 203 -12.68 -22.80 -2.82
C PHE A 203 -13.56 -21.73 -3.47
N ASN A 204 -14.85 -21.98 -3.61
CA ASN A 204 -15.79 -21.02 -4.19
C ASN A 204 -15.89 -19.75 -3.35
N HIS A 205 -15.93 -19.90 -2.02
CA HIS A 205 -15.96 -18.75 -1.13
C HIS A 205 -14.71 -17.88 -1.27
N THR A 206 -13.50 -18.47 -1.18
CA THR A 206 -12.24 -17.76 -1.34
C THR A 206 -12.09 -17.14 -2.74
N ALA A 207 -12.53 -17.85 -3.79
CA ALA A 207 -12.55 -17.32 -5.15
C ALA A 207 -13.46 -16.09 -5.29
N ASN A 208 -14.63 -16.11 -4.65
CA ASN A 208 -15.55 -14.98 -4.63
C ASN A 208 -15.00 -13.78 -3.87
N GLU A 209 -14.30 -13.98 -2.74
CA GLU A 209 -13.64 -12.90 -2.01
C GLU A 209 -12.55 -12.23 -2.87
N ILE A 210 -11.74 -13.02 -3.58
CA ILE A 210 -10.74 -12.49 -4.51
C ILE A 210 -11.40 -11.77 -5.68
N GLN A 211 -12.50 -12.31 -6.23
CA GLN A 211 -13.23 -11.65 -7.32
C GLN A 211 -13.82 -10.31 -6.86
N ALA A 212 -14.37 -10.23 -5.66
CA ALA A 212 -14.82 -8.96 -5.09
C ALA A 212 -13.70 -7.93 -5.00
N SER A 213 -12.50 -8.33 -4.55
CA SER A 213 -11.33 -7.46 -4.53
C SER A 213 -10.89 -7.01 -5.93
N ILE A 214 -11.00 -7.90 -6.94
CA ILE A 214 -10.72 -7.56 -8.35
C ILE A 214 -11.72 -6.52 -8.86
N ASP A 215 -12.99 -6.67 -8.55
CA ASP A 215 -14.05 -5.77 -8.99
C ASP A 215 -13.92 -4.38 -8.35
N GLU A 216 -13.46 -4.33 -7.11
CA GLU A 216 -13.27 -3.09 -6.36
C GLU A 216 -12.04 -2.30 -6.79
N VAL A 217 -11.01 -2.94 -7.37
CA VAL A 217 -9.71 -2.30 -7.71
C VAL A 217 -9.87 -1.05 -8.58
N THR A 218 -10.84 -1.02 -9.48
CA THR A 218 -11.08 0.13 -10.37
C THR A 218 -11.56 1.36 -9.58
N THR A 219 -12.41 1.13 -8.58
CA THR A 219 -12.90 2.19 -7.69
C THR A 219 -11.76 2.72 -6.82
N LEU A 220 -10.98 1.82 -6.23
CA LEU A 220 -9.80 2.15 -5.43
C LEU A 220 -8.75 2.91 -6.24
N ALA A 221 -8.46 2.47 -7.46
CA ALA A 221 -7.54 3.18 -8.36
C ALA A 221 -8.00 4.61 -8.65
N THR A 222 -9.30 4.83 -8.82
CA THR A 222 -9.88 6.17 -9.02
C THR A 222 -9.72 7.03 -7.77
N LEU A 223 -9.92 6.48 -6.57
CA LEU A 223 -9.69 7.18 -5.30
C LEU A 223 -8.22 7.56 -5.13
N HIS A 224 -7.31 6.61 -5.33
CA HIS A 224 -5.86 6.86 -5.26
C HIS A 224 -5.41 7.91 -6.27
N GLN A 225 -5.94 7.89 -7.49
CA GLN A 225 -5.66 8.92 -8.50
C GLN A 225 -6.10 10.30 -8.04
N ARG A 226 -7.28 10.45 -7.43
CA ARG A 226 -7.75 11.73 -6.88
C ARG A 226 -6.84 12.24 -5.77
N GLU A 227 -6.40 11.37 -4.87
CA GLU A 227 -5.49 11.75 -3.79
C GLU A 227 -4.10 12.17 -4.33
N LEU A 228 -3.60 11.48 -5.35
CA LEU A 228 -2.36 11.87 -6.03
C LEU A 228 -2.49 13.22 -6.76
N LEU A 229 -3.61 13.52 -7.38
CA LEU A 229 -3.86 14.84 -7.99
C LEU A 229 -3.91 15.95 -6.94
N LYS A 230 -4.53 15.70 -5.77
CA LYS A 230 -4.49 16.65 -4.66
C LYS A 230 -3.07 16.88 -4.17
N PHE A 231 -2.30 15.81 -3.98
CA PHE A 231 -0.90 15.89 -3.59
C PHE A 231 -0.07 16.70 -4.59
N SER A 232 -0.22 16.44 -5.89
CA SER A 232 0.46 17.19 -6.95
C SER A 232 0.17 18.70 -6.87
N ARG A 233 -1.08 19.08 -6.62
CA ARG A 233 -1.47 20.49 -6.41
C ARG A 233 -0.84 21.09 -5.15
N GLU A 234 -0.83 20.37 -4.04
CA GLU A 234 -0.20 20.83 -2.79
C GLU A 234 1.31 21.03 -2.97
N VAL A 235 1.99 20.14 -3.72
CA VAL A 235 3.42 20.28 -4.06
C VAL A 235 3.63 21.52 -4.94
N SER A 236 2.78 21.75 -5.93
CA SER A 236 2.85 22.96 -6.79
C SER A 236 2.72 24.23 -5.94
N VAL A 237 1.69 24.32 -5.10
CA VAL A 237 1.46 25.46 -4.20
C VAL A 237 2.64 25.68 -3.24
N TYR A 238 3.23 24.59 -2.73
CA TYR A 238 4.43 24.68 -1.89
C TYR A 238 5.60 25.28 -2.67
N ASN A 239 5.92 24.75 -3.85
CA ASN A 239 7.01 25.24 -4.68
C ASN A 239 6.82 26.71 -5.08
N ASP A 240 5.62 27.11 -5.45
CA ASP A 240 5.28 28.52 -5.74
C ASP A 240 5.49 29.40 -4.52
N SER A 241 5.13 28.92 -3.32
CA SER A 241 5.34 29.65 -2.06
C SER A 241 6.82 29.81 -1.72
N VAL A 242 7.64 28.77 -1.97
CA VAL A 242 9.11 28.82 -1.81
C VAL A 242 9.70 29.82 -2.79
N TYR A 243 9.35 29.70 -4.07
CA TYR A 243 9.79 30.62 -5.12
C TYR A 243 9.44 32.08 -4.76
N ASN A 244 8.21 32.36 -4.41
CA ASN A 244 7.78 33.73 -4.06
C ASN A 244 8.50 34.29 -2.84
N SER A 245 8.76 33.45 -1.82
CA SER A 245 9.51 33.87 -0.63
C SER A 245 10.96 34.25 -0.95
N LEU A 246 11.63 33.46 -1.79
CA LEU A 246 12.98 33.74 -2.28
C LEU A 246 13.00 34.97 -3.18
N PHE A 247 12.06 35.08 -4.10
CA PHE A 247 11.92 36.19 -5.03
C PHE A 247 11.68 37.52 -4.34
N GLU A 248 10.82 37.54 -3.29
CA GLU A 248 10.54 38.72 -2.50
C GLU A 248 11.82 39.28 -1.86
N VAL A 249 12.61 38.44 -1.20
CA VAL A 249 13.87 38.85 -0.55
C VAL A 249 14.90 39.34 -1.57
N ASN A 250 15.08 38.59 -2.68
CA ASN A 250 16.03 38.96 -3.72
C ASN A 250 15.66 40.31 -4.37
N ASN A 251 14.40 40.57 -4.66
CA ASN A 251 13.96 41.87 -5.19
C ASN A 251 14.21 43.02 -4.23
N ARG A 252 13.95 42.86 -2.92
CA ARG A 252 14.25 43.86 -1.90
C ARG A 252 15.73 44.16 -1.80
N LEU A 253 16.59 43.19 -2.13
CA LEU A 253 18.06 43.34 -2.16
C LEU A 253 18.56 43.89 -3.50
N GLY A 254 17.66 44.17 -4.44
CA GLY A 254 18.03 44.73 -5.75
C GLY A 254 18.51 43.68 -6.78
N TYR A 255 18.45 42.38 -6.45
CA TYR A 255 18.74 41.33 -7.42
C TYR A 255 17.52 41.09 -8.33
N ARG A 256 17.67 41.46 -9.61
CA ARG A 256 16.63 41.22 -10.63
C ARG A 256 16.99 39.97 -11.41
N TYR A 257 16.19 38.92 -11.27
CA TYR A 257 16.24 37.74 -12.14
C TYR A 257 15.49 38.04 -13.43
N THR A 258 16.17 38.11 -14.54
CA THR A 258 15.54 38.03 -15.87
C THR A 258 15.24 36.55 -16.12
N VAL A 259 13.99 36.12 -15.91
CA VAL A 259 13.51 34.82 -16.41
C VAL A 259 13.49 34.93 -17.94
N LYS A 260 14.46 34.29 -18.60
CA LYS A 260 14.37 34.06 -20.04
C LYS A 260 13.11 33.19 -20.24
N LYS A 261 12.06 33.77 -20.80
CA LYS A 261 10.95 32.99 -21.32
C LYS A 261 11.51 32.14 -22.46
N GLY A 262 11.66 30.83 -22.22
CA GLY A 262 11.94 29.84 -23.26
C GLY A 262 10.70 29.58 -24.11
#